data_994332106a77e9ace9a16ce947cc12df
#
_entry.id   994332106a77e9ace9a16ce947cc12df
#
_cell.length_a   1.000
_cell.length_b   1.000
_cell.length_c   1.000
_cell.angle_alpha   90.00
_cell.angle_beta   90.00
_cell.angle_gamma   90.00
#
_symmetry.space_group_name_H-M   'P 1'
#
loop_
_entity.id
_entity.type
_entity.pdbx_description
1 polymer ?
#
loop_
_entity_poly.entity_id
_entity_poly.type
_entity_poly.pdbx_seq_one_letter_code
_entity_poly.pdbx_strand_id
1 'polypeptide(L)'
;MGFGREGRSSYRLLRNYMPEQKLYILDSNPTISEDAELTSDSHVELQVGPSMTDQLGTFDIILKAPGVPARLFPENFDTGRITSQTDLFLRHYGNQVIGVTGTKGKSTTSSLIHHILASSGFHTMLVGNIGLPPFEAIGDITPGSRIVMELSSHQLQFISRSPHIAILLNIFQEHLDHYGSYEEYQQAKLNIGRYQQKNDYFLYSEDNSLLQSLLAGEKSGGHRLLPYSLTDKPENGVFRRERKVFLHTDSGIREIMDATAGIPIPGEHNFSNAMVAAAACYLAGASEEQINRGVQSFKG
;
A
#
# COMPACT_ATOMS: atom_id res chain seq x y z
N MET A 1 11.49 14.20 -7.76
CA MET A 1 11.21 15.23 -6.73
C MET A 1 11.14 14.58 -5.36
N GLY A 2 11.99 15.03 -4.43
CA GLY A 2 12.26 14.36 -3.15
C GLY A 2 13.29 13.23 -3.28
N PHE A 3 14.49 13.40 -2.70
CA PHE A 3 15.60 12.44 -2.80
C PHE A 3 15.83 11.67 -1.49
N GLY A 4 14.75 11.35 -0.78
CA GLY A 4 14.76 10.42 0.34
C GLY A 4 14.93 8.97 -0.14
N ARG A 5 14.56 8.01 0.72
CA ARG A 5 14.71 6.57 0.46
C ARG A 5 14.10 6.12 -0.89
N GLU A 6 12.85 6.48 -1.17
CA GLU A 6 12.20 6.13 -2.45
C GLU A 6 12.77 6.93 -3.63
N GLY A 7 13.10 8.20 -3.45
CA GLY A 7 13.72 9.00 -4.50
C GLY A 7 15.07 8.43 -4.94
N ARG A 8 15.90 8.02 -4.00
CA ARG A 8 17.19 7.37 -4.26
C ARG A 8 17.03 6.01 -4.95
N SER A 9 16.10 5.20 -4.49
CA SER A 9 15.75 3.92 -5.13
C SER A 9 15.27 4.12 -6.57
N SER A 10 14.45 5.15 -6.80
CA SER A 10 13.98 5.50 -8.15
C SER A 10 15.10 5.97 -9.05
N TYR A 11 16.01 6.84 -8.55
CA TYR A 11 17.17 7.30 -9.28
C TYR A 11 18.04 6.13 -9.74
N ARG A 12 18.37 5.20 -8.83
CA ARG A 12 19.19 4.02 -9.14
C ARG A 12 18.56 3.14 -10.21
N LEU A 13 17.25 2.90 -10.11
CA LEU A 13 16.54 2.13 -11.14
C LEU A 13 16.60 2.83 -12.49
N LEU A 14 16.26 4.13 -12.54
CA LEU A 14 16.28 4.92 -13.77
C LEU A 14 17.67 4.95 -14.38
N ARG A 15 18.71 5.13 -13.57
CA ARG A 15 20.08 5.17 -14.05
C ARG A 15 20.55 3.82 -14.60
N ASN A 16 20.09 2.72 -14.00
CA ASN A 16 20.40 1.37 -14.50
C ASN A 16 19.77 1.09 -15.88
N TYR A 17 18.55 1.54 -16.12
CA TYR A 17 17.85 1.30 -17.39
C TYR A 17 18.04 2.40 -18.44
N MET A 18 18.38 3.60 -18.02
CA MET A 18 18.54 4.80 -18.86
C MET A 18 19.84 5.53 -18.47
N PRO A 19 21.02 4.97 -18.73
CA PRO A 19 22.30 5.46 -18.21
C PRO A 19 22.63 6.89 -18.67
N GLU A 20 22.21 7.27 -19.87
CA GLU A 20 22.53 8.59 -20.46
C GLU A 20 21.37 9.61 -20.36
N GLN A 21 20.22 9.19 -19.82
CA GLN A 21 19.07 10.07 -19.69
C GLN A 21 19.37 11.21 -18.71
N LYS A 22 19.15 12.44 -19.13
CA LYS A 22 19.24 13.60 -18.22
C LYS A 22 18.14 13.52 -17.18
N LEU A 23 18.53 13.52 -15.90
CA LEU A 23 17.64 13.49 -14.74
C LEU A 23 17.76 14.78 -13.94
N TYR A 24 16.62 15.32 -13.54
CA TYR A 24 16.55 16.48 -12.67
C TYR A 24 16.15 16.01 -11.26
N ILE A 25 17.00 16.29 -10.28
CA ILE A 25 16.73 15.95 -8.87
C ILE A 25 16.33 17.25 -8.15
N LEU A 26 15.09 17.27 -7.66
CA LEU A 26 14.51 18.41 -6.96
C LEU A 26 14.32 18.03 -5.50
N ASP A 27 14.93 18.76 -4.57
CA ASP A 27 14.77 18.51 -3.13
C ASP A 27 14.84 19.82 -2.33
N SER A 28 14.05 19.92 -1.26
CA SER A 28 14.08 21.05 -0.35
C SER A 28 15.33 21.10 0.53
N ASN A 29 16.00 19.95 0.71
CA ASN A 29 17.23 19.85 1.50
C ASN A 29 18.45 20.23 0.65
N PRO A 30 19.14 21.34 0.94
CA PRO A 30 20.31 21.79 0.16
C PRO A 30 21.50 20.83 0.27
N THR A 31 21.61 20.01 1.33
CA THR A 31 22.73 19.07 1.50
C THR A 31 22.77 17.95 0.48
N ILE A 32 21.67 17.75 -0.27
CA ILE A 32 21.63 16.81 -1.40
C ILE A 32 22.65 17.19 -2.49
N SER A 33 23.02 18.45 -2.60
CA SER A 33 24.09 18.91 -3.53
C SER A 33 25.49 18.34 -3.21
N GLU A 34 25.68 17.81 -2.01
CA GLU A 34 26.95 17.18 -1.58
C GLU A 34 26.90 15.65 -1.69
N ASP A 35 25.79 15.08 -2.16
CA ASP A 35 25.64 13.62 -2.31
C ASP A 35 26.57 13.08 -3.39
N ALA A 36 27.48 12.20 -2.98
CA ALA A 36 28.53 11.67 -3.87
C ALA A 36 27.95 10.88 -5.07
N GLU A 37 26.81 10.21 -4.90
CA GLU A 37 26.14 9.46 -5.97
C GLU A 37 25.62 10.41 -7.06
N LEU A 38 25.09 11.57 -6.68
CA LEU A 38 24.56 12.56 -7.61
C LEU A 38 25.66 13.43 -8.22
N THR A 39 26.65 13.85 -7.44
CA THR A 39 27.73 14.74 -7.92
C THR A 39 28.69 14.05 -8.89
N SER A 40 28.80 12.72 -8.85
CA SER A 40 29.58 11.93 -9.79
C SER A 40 28.86 11.64 -11.11
N ASP A 41 27.56 11.92 -11.20
CA ASP A 41 26.75 11.64 -12.39
C ASP A 41 26.61 12.89 -13.27
N SER A 42 27.31 12.92 -14.41
CA SER A 42 27.29 14.05 -15.35
C SER A 42 25.93 14.28 -16.03
N HIS A 43 25.00 13.35 -15.93
CA HIS A 43 23.64 13.45 -16.49
C HIS A 43 22.60 13.84 -15.44
N VAL A 44 23.03 14.26 -14.24
CA VAL A 44 22.16 14.81 -13.19
C VAL A 44 22.26 16.32 -13.13
N GLU A 45 21.12 16.97 -13.05
CA GLU A 45 21.00 18.38 -12.72
C GLU A 45 20.24 18.53 -11.40
N LEU A 46 20.82 19.29 -10.47
CA LEU A 46 20.29 19.46 -9.13
C LEU A 46 19.59 20.81 -8.99
N GLN A 47 18.39 20.79 -8.44
CA GLN A 47 17.64 21.97 -8.05
C GLN A 47 17.19 21.81 -6.59
N VAL A 48 17.92 22.43 -5.67
CA VAL A 48 17.74 22.20 -4.24
C VAL A 48 17.35 23.48 -3.49
N GLY A 49 16.76 23.30 -2.32
CA GLY A 49 16.32 24.41 -1.47
C GLY A 49 15.01 25.04 -1.95
N PRO A 50 14.80 26.35 -1.66
CA PRO A 50 13.53 27.04 -1.95
C PRO A 50 13.13 27.07 -3.44
N SER A 51 14.11 27.06 -4.35
CA SER A 51 13.90 27.14 -5.80
C SER A 51 13.53 25.80 -6.45
N MET A 52 13.38 24.73 -5.67
CA MET A 52 13.12 23.38 -6.19
C MET A 52 11.82 23.25 -7.00
N THR A 53 10.91 24.23 -6.88
CA THR A 53 9.62 24.24 -7.57
C THR A 53 9.55 25.17 -8.78
N ASP A 54 10.59 26.00 -9.01
CA ASP A 54 10.54 27.09 -10.00
C ASP A 54 10.34 26.61 -11.46
N GLN A 55 10.77 25.38 -11.75
CA GLN A 55 10.75 24.82 -13.10
C GLN A 55 9.78 23.63 -13.25
N LEU A 56 8.87 23.39 -12.31
CA LEU A 56 7.96 22.24 -12.37
C LEU A 56 7.18 22.15 -13.69
N GLY A 57 6.78 23.29 -14.25
CA GLY A 57 6.06 23.36 -15.52
C GLY A 57 6.86 22.92 -16.76
N THR A 58 8.19 22.79 -16.65
CA THR A 58 9.05 22.39 -17.80
C THR A 58 9.21 20.88 -17.93
N PHE A 59 8.84 20.10 -16.91
CA PHE A 59 8.99 18.64 -16.92
C PHE A 59 7.76 17.95 -17.51
N ASP A 60 7.97 16.97 -18.36
CA ASP A 60 6.92 16.12 -18.93
C ASP A 60 6.39 15.13 -17.89
N ILE A 61 7.27 14.61 -17.03
CA ILE A 61 6.93 13.63 -15.98
C ILE A 61 7.67 14.01 -14.69
N ILE A 62 6.97 14.03 -13.58
CA ILE A 62 7.51 14.24 -12.25
C ILE A 62 7.29 12.99 -11.40
N LEU A 63 8.38 12.31 -11.07
CA LEU A 63 8.37 11.21 -10.11
C LEU A 63 8.43 11.78 -8.69
N LYS A 64 7.29 11.82 -8.01
CA LYS A 64 7.11 12.44 -6.69
C LYS A 64 7.34 11.42 -5.57
N ALA A 65 8.28 11.71 -4.67
CA ALA A 65 8.42 10.93 -3.44
C ALA A 65 7.27 11.22 -2.45
N PRO A 66 6.87 10.26 -1.60
CA PRO A 66 5.72 10.41 -0.69
C PRO A 66 5.81 11.61 0.25
N GLY A 67 7.00 11.92 0.76
CA GLY A 67 7.23 13.03 1.68
C GLY A 67 7.11 14.43 1.07
N VAL A 68 6.96 14.54 -0.25
CA VAL A 68 6.77 15.84 -0.93
C VAL A 68 5.29 16.21 -0.89
N PRO A 69 4.88 17.32 -0.23
CA PRO A 69 3.48 17.70 -0.15
C PRO A 69 2.91 18.15 -1.51
N ALA A 70 1.66 17.78 -1.78
CA ALA A 70 0.98 18.17 -3.03
C ALA A 70 0.82 19.69 -3.18
N ARG A 71 0.71 20.44 -2.07
CA ARG A 71 0.60 21.90 -2.05
C ARG A 71 1.82 22.64 -2.65
N LEU A 72 2.93 21.94 -2.91
CA LEU A 72 4.08 22.52 -3.60
C LEU A 72 3.88 22.66 -5.10
N PHE A 73 2.87 22.00 -5.66
CA PHE A 73 2.50 22.18 -7.05
C PHE A 73 1.54 23.37 -7.18
N PRO A 74 1.67 24.20 -8.24
CA PRO A 74 0.71 25.26 -8.51
C PRO A 74 -0.73 24.70 -8.63
N GLU A 75 -1.75 25.49 -8.24
CA GLU A 75 -3.17 25.07 -8.30
C GLU A 75 -3.59 24.56 -9.69
N ASN A 76 -3.06 25.15 -10.75
CA ASN A 76 -3.35 24.78 -12.13
C ASN A 76 -2.35 23.78 -12.72
N PHE A 77 -1.56 23.10 -11.89
CA PHE A 77 -0.60 22.13 -12.37
C PHE A 77 -1.31 20.89 -12.93
N ASP A 78 -0.89 20.46 -14.12
CA ASP A 78 -1.38 19.23 -14.72
C ASP A 78 -0.91 18.00 -13.91
N THR A 79 -1.79 17.50 -13.02
CA THR A 79 -1.51 16.34 -12.17
C THR A 79 -1.30 15.04 -12.96
N GLY A 80 -1.71 14.98 -14.23
CA GLY A 80 -1.41 13.86 -15.13
C GLY A 80 0.09 13.67 -15.41
N ARG A 81 0.90 14.69 -15.13
CA ARG A 81 2.38 14.62 -15.19
C ARG A 81 3.01 14.06 -13.91
N ILE A 82 2.24 13.92 -12.84
CA ILE A 82 2.75 13.40 -11.56
C ILE A 82 2.57 11.90 -11.52
N THR A 83 3.64 11.20 -11.25
CA THR A 83 3.64 9.76 -10.92
C THR A 83 4.47 9.54 -9.65
N SER A 84 4.55 8.31 -9.19
CA SER A 84 5.36 7.92 -8.04
C SER A 84 5.95 6.53 -8.25
N GLN A 85 6.93 6.17 -7.41
CA GLN A 85 7.43 4.80 -7.38
C GLN A 85 6.29 3.80 -7.13
N THR A 86 5.39 4.13 -6.21
CA THR A 86 4.20 3.33 -5.89
C THR A 86 3.27 3.17 -7.08
N ASP A 87 2.96 4.27 -7.79
CA ASP A 87 2.07 4.23 -8.97
C ASP A 87 2.65 3.35 -10.07
N LEU A 88 3.92 3.58 -10.45
CA LEU A 88 4.58 2.80 -11.50
C LEU A 88 4.67 1.32 -11.13
N PHE A 89 4.97 1.02 -9.87
CA PHE A 89 5.04 -0.35 -9.37
C PHE A 89 3.68 -1.04 -9.43
N LEU A 90 2.62 -0.39 -8.97
CA LEU A 90 1.25 -0.95 -9.01
C LEU A 90 0.73 -1.12 -10.45
N ARG A 91 1.05 -0.22 -11.35
CA ARG A 91 0.67 -0.35 -12.77
C ARG A 91 1.27 -1.61 -13.39
N HIS A 92 2.45 -2.01 -12.98
CA HIS A 92 3.14 -3.18 -13.53
C HIS A 92 2.85 -4.47 -12.75
N TYR A 93 2.92 -4.42 -11.42
CA TYR A 93 2.82 -5.60 -10.54
C TYR A 93 1.54 -5.66 -9.71
N GLY A 94 0.60 -4.73 -9.88
CA GLY A 94 -0.61 -4.63 -9.06
C GLY A 94 -1.41 -5.91 -8.94
N ASN A 95 -1.40 -6.77 -9.96
CA ASN A 95 -2.08 -8.07 -9.95
C ASN A 95 -1.45 -9.10 -8.98
N GLN A 96 -0.23 -8.87 -8.50
CA GLN A 96 0.49 -9.70 -7.53
C GLN A 96 0.54 -9.07 -6.14
N VAL A 97 0.00 -7.84 -5.99
CA VAL A 97 0.12 -7.04 -4.77
C VAL A 97 -1.06 -7.25 -3.85
N ILE A 98 -0.73 -7.49 -2.58
CA ILE A 98 -1.62 -7.38 -1.41
C ILE A 98 -1.26 -6.06 -0.73
N GLY A 99 -2.08 -5.02 -0.94
CA GLY A 99 -1.83 -3.68 -0.40
C GLY A 99 -2.57 -3.45 0.91
N VAL A 100 -1.88 -2.91 1.91
CA VAL A 100 -2.45 -2.63 3.23
C VAL A 100 -2.31 -1.16 3.56
N THR A 101 -3.44 -0.49 3.84
CA THR A 101 -3.47 0.86 4.38
C THR A 101 -4.41 0.98 5.57
N GLY A 102 -4.33 2.08 6.24
CA GLY A 102 -5.13 2.47 7.41
C GLY A 102 -4.40 3.54 8.20
N THR A 103 -5.04 4.12 9.17
CA THR A 103 -4.36 5.00 10.12
C THR A 103 -3.50 4.17 11.08
N LYS A 104 -4.05 3.12 11.68
CA LYS A 104 -3.39 2.20 12.61
C LYS A 104 -3.44 0.76 12.09
N GLY A 105 -2.50 -0.08 12.53
CA GLY A 105 -2.49 -1.52 12.27
C GLY A 105 -1.79 -1.96 10.98
N LYS A 106 -1.39 -1.05 10.10
CA LYS A 106 -0.74 -1.35 8.82
C LYS A 106 0.45 -2.30 8.94
N SER A 107 1.43 -1.93 9.75
CA SER A 107 2.69 -2.68 9.86
C SER A 107 2.48 -4.07 10.46
N THR A 108 1.63 -4.18 11.48
CA THR A 108 1.27 -5.48 12.07
C THR A 108 0.59 -6.38 11.02
N THR A 109 -0.40 -5.84 10.30
CA THR A 109 -1.15 -6.60 9.28
C THR A 109 -0.25 -7.01 8.11
N SER A 110 0.55 -6.09 7.57
CA SER A 110 1.46 -6.38 6.46
C SER A 110 2.53 -7.40 6.84
N SER A 111 3.14 -7.25 8.04
CA SER A 111 4.13 -8.19 8.54
C SER A 111 3.53 -9.58 8.77
N LEU A 112 2.30 -9.65 9.30
CA LEU A 112 1.61 -10.92 9.52
C LEU A 112 1.25 -11.62 8.20
N ILE A 113 0.72 -10.90 7.21
CA ILE A 113 0.46 -11.46 5.86
C ILE A 113 1.76 -12.00 5.26
N HIS A 114 2.82 -11.21 5.27
CA HIS A 114 4.13 -11.64 4.76
C HIS A 114 4.64 -12.88 5.49
N HIS A 115 4.55 -12.92 6.83
CA HIS A 115 4.96 -14.06 7.64
C HIS A 115 4.17 -15.34 7.32
N ILE A 116 2.84 -15.23 7.22
CA ILE A 116 1.98 -16.38 6.86
C ILE A 116 2.38 -16.94 5.48
N LEU A 117 2.51 -16.07 4.48
CA LEU A 117 2.86 -16.49 3.13
C LEU A 117 4.28 -17.09 3.06
N ALA A 118 5.27 -16.45 3.68
CA ALA A 118 6.65 -16.95 3.72
C ALA A 118 6.76 -18.30 4.40
N SER A 119 6.13 -18.47 5.59
CA SER A 119 6.12 -19.74 6.32
C SER A 119 5.32 -20.84 5.62
N SER A 120 4.48 -20.48 4.68
CA SER A 120 3.70 -21.38 3.83
C SER A 120 4.42 -21.78 2.53
N GLY A 121 5.64 -21.27 2.30
CA GLY A 121 6.45 -21.61 1.13
C GLY A 121 6.16 -20.77 -0.12
N PHE A 122 5.37 -19.68 0.01
CA PHE A 122 5.18 -18.76 -1.10
C PHE A 122 6.44 -17.91 -1.30
N HIS A 123 6.78 -17.63 -2.55
CA HIS A 123 7.76 -16.60 -2.87
C HIS A 123 7.12 -15.24 -2.60
N THR A 124 7.49 -14.61 -1.51
CA THR A 124 6.87 -13.36 -1.05
C THR A 124 7.91 -12.34 -0.61
N MET A 125 7.55 -11.06 -0.74
CA MET A 125 8.37 -9.94 -0.31
C MET A 125 7.50 -8.87 0.35
N LEU A 126 8.11 -8.13 1.29
CA LEU A 126 7.48 -7.02 2.00
C LEU A 126 8.10 -5.71 1.51
N VAL A 127 7.27 -4.85 0.94
CA VAL A 127 7.72 -3.60 0.30
C VAL A 127 6.87 -2.40 0.73
N GLY A 128 7.32 -1.20 0.41
CA GLY A 128 6.56 0.04 0.58
C GLY A 128 7.01 0.87 1.79
N ASN A 129 6.06 1.30 2.60
CA ASN A 129 6.33 2.16 3.76
C ASN A 129 7.22 1.46 4.80
N ILE A 130 7.10 0.13 4.93
CA ILE A 130 8.03 -0.76 5.62
C ILE A 130 8.63 -1.76 4.61
N GLY A 131 9.65 -2.50 5.02
CA GLY A 131 10.34 -3.43 4.13
C GLY A 131 11.27 -2.71 3.12
N LEU A 132 11.34 -3.18 1.90
CA LEU A 132 12.15 -2.60 0.83
C LEU A 132 11.38 -1.51 0.06
N PRO A 133 12.05 -0.48 -0.47
CA PRO A 133 11.45 0.34 -1.53
C PRO A 133 10.99 -0.56 -2.69
N PRO A 134 9.80 -0.33 -3.26
CA PRO A 134 9.26 -1.23 -4.29
C PRO A 134 10.21 -1.50 -5.46
N PHE A 135 10.96 -0.50 -5.91
CA PHE A 135 11.88 -0.67 -7.04
C PHE A 135 13.12 -1.52 -6.73
N GLU A 136 13.50 -1.63 -5.47
CA GLU A 136 14.61 -2.52 -5.06
C GLU A 136 14.23 -4.00 -5.11
N ALA A 137 12.92 -4.31 -5.07
CA ALA A 137 12.42 -5.68 -5.14
C ALA A 137 12.27 -6.22 -6.57
N ILE A 138 12.33 -5.35 -7.61
CA ILE A 138 11.95 -5.73 -9.00
C ILE A 138 12.75 -6.93 -9.51
N GLY A 139 14.05 -7.01 -9.18
CA GLY A 139 14.93 -8.09 -9.65
C GLY A 139 14.53 -9.47 -9.15
N ASP A 140 13.83 -9.55 -8.04
CA ASP A 140 13.43 -10.80 -7.40
C ASP A 140 11.97 -11.21 -7.71
N ILE A 141 11.20 -10.35 -8.41
CA ILE A 141 9.78 -10.63 -8.72
C ILE A 141 9.67 -11.68 -9.83
N THR A 142 8.89 -12.71 -9.57
CA THR A 142 8.52 -13.76 -10.52
C THR A 142 6.99 -13.76 -10.75
N PRO A 143 6.47 -14.41 -11.80
CA PRO A 143 5.01 -14.49 -12.01
C PRO A 143 4.23 -15.14 -10.85
N GLY A 144 4.90 -15.97 -10.03
CA GLY A 144 4.31 -16.61 -8.86
C GLY A 144 4.44 -15.84 -7.56
N SER A 145 5.12 -14.68 -7.56
CA SER A 145 5.36 -13.90 -6.35
C SER A 145 4.06 -13.36 -5.74
N ARG A 146 4.05 -13.24 -4.42
CA ARG A 146 3.02 -12.55 -3.62
C ARG A 146 3.67 -11.35 -2.95
N ILE A 147 3.31 -10.15 -3.38
CA ILE A 147 3.97 -8.92 -2.93
C ILE A 147 3.08 -8.28 -1.87
N VAL A 148 3.54 -8.23 -0.64
CA VAL A 148 2.85 -7.53 0.45
C VAL A 148 3.36 -6.10 0.50
N MET A 149 2.47 -5.13 0.33
CA MET A 149 2.83 -3.72 0.22
C MET A 149 2.12 -2.90 1.28
N GLU A 150 2.90 -2.38 2.25
CA GLU A 150 2.37 -1.38 3.17
C GLU A 150 2.30 -0.03 2.47
N LEU A 151 1.12 0.60 2.49
CA LEU A 151 0.84 1.84 1.78
C LEU A 151 0.41 2.95 2.74
N SER A 152 1.18 4.04 2.78
CA SER A 152 0.77 5.28 3.44
C SER A 152 -0.24 6.05 2.57
N SER A 153 -0.97 7.01 3.17
CA SER A 153 -1.83 7.90 2.42
C SER A 153 -1.05 8.73 1.38
N HIS A 154 0.18 9.15 1.72
CA HIS A 154 1.06 9.90 0.83
C HIS A 154 1.47 9.11 -0.43
N GLN A 155 1.68 7.80 -0.28
CA GLN A 155 1.97 6.90 -1.41
C GLN A 155 0.74 6.66 -2.29
N LEU A 156 -0.45 6.65 -1.69
CA LEU A 156 -1.71 6.42 -2.39
C LEU A 156 -2.25 7.66 -3.14
N GLN A 157 -1.72 8.85 -2.88
CA GLN A 157 -2.30 10.11 -3.36
C GLN A 157 -2.39 10.21 -4.89
N PHE A 158 -1.40 9.71 -5.61
CA PHE A 158 -1.31 9.84 -7.07
C PHE A 158 -1.18 8.48 -7.79
N ILE A 159 -1.80 7.44 -7.25
CA ILE A 159 -1.84 6.15 -7.94
C ILE A 159 -2.96 6.14 -8.98
N SER A 160 -2.75 5.38 -10.04
CA SER A 160 -3.72 5.14 -11.13
C SER A 160 -4.12 3.66 -11.26
N ARG A 161 -3.52 2.79 -10.46
CA ARG A 161 -3.83 1.36 -10.33
C ARG A 161 -3.79 0.95 -8.86
N SER A 162 -4.80 0.21 -8.43
CA SER A 162 -4.89 -0.34 -7.06
C SER A 162 -4.36 -1.78 -7.00
N PRO A 163 -3.96 -2.27 -5.80
CA PRO A 163 -3.58 -3.65 -5.59
C PRO A 163 -4.70 -4.64 -5.93
N HIS A 164 -4.34 -5.86 -6.33
CA HIS A 164 -5.29 -6.96 -6.54
C HIS A 164 -6.09 -7.30 -5.27
N ILE A 165 -5.40 -7.38 -4.13
CA ILE A 165 -6.05 -7.48 -2.82
C ILE A 165 -5.75 -6.20 -2.07
N ALA A 166 -6.74 -5.35 -1.88
CA ALA A 166 -6.64 -4.09 -1.15
C ALA A 166 -7.25 -4.23 0.24
N ILE A 167 -6.57 -3.71 1.25
CA ILE A 167 -7.02 -3.73 2.65
C ILE A 167 -7.04 -2.32 3.20
N LEU A 168 -8.19 -1.86 3.66
CA LEU A 168 -8.36 -0.59 4.36
C LEU A 168 -8.83 -0.86 5.79
N LEU A 169 -7.90 -0.74 6.73
CA LEU A 169 -8.12 -1.14 8.12
C LEU A 169 -9.03 -0.17 8.88
N ASN A 170 -8.73 1.12 8.78
CA ASN A 170 -9.43 2.19 9.48
C ASN A 170 -8.99 3.56 8.94
N ILE A 171 -9.83 4.57 9.19
CA ILE A 171 -9.47 5.97 8.96
C ILE A 171 -9.80 6.76 10.24
N PHE A 172 -8.78 7.41 10.82
CA PHE A 172 -8.88 8.38 11.88
C PHE A 172 -8.16 9.66 11.45
N GLN A 173 -8.47 10.79 12.04
CA GLN A 173 -7.88 12.06 11.69
C GLN A 173 -6.38 12.09 12.05
N GLU A 174 -5.52 12.21 11.03
CA GLU A 174 -4.06 12.37 11.14
C GLU A 174 -3.54 13.19 9.92
N HIS A 175 -2.29 13.67 10.01
CA HIS A 175 -1.54 14.31 8.90
C HIS A 175 -2.18 15.56 8.27
N LEU A 176 -2.90 16.39 9.05
CA LEU A 176 -3.47 17.64 8.54
C LEU A 176 -2.42 18.69 8.15
N ASP A 177 -1.19 18.52 8.60
CA ASP A 177 -0.03 19.32 8.18
C ASP A 177 0.41 19.07 6.73
N HIS A 178 0.11 17.88 6.21
CA HIS A 178 0.43 17.48 4.83
C HIS A 178 -0.73 17.70 3.86
N TYR A 179 -1.96 17.45 4.30
CA TYR A 179 -3.19 17.60 3.52
C TYR A 179 -3.87 18.93 3.82
N GLY A 180 -4.53 19.51 2.83
CA GLY A 180 -5.32 20.73 3.01
C GLY A 180 -6.58 20.52 3.85
N SER A 181 -7.12 19.30 3.85
CA SER A 181 -8.31 18.91 4.63
C SER A 181 -8.29 17.46 5.04
N TYR A 182 -9.20 17.09 5.97
CA TYR A 182 -9.40 15.71 6.38
C TYR A 182 -10.01 14.86 5.25
N GLU A 183 -10.83 15.47 4.43
CA GLU A 183 -11.44 14.85 3.24
C GLU A 183 -10.37 14.43 2.23
N GLU A 184 -9.39 15.28 1.96
CA GLU A 184 -8.26 14.91 1.08
C GLU A 184 -7.48 13.70 1.60
N TYR A 185 -7.25 13.64 2.91
CA TYR A 185 -6.61 12.47 3.52
C TYR A 185 -7.44 11.19 3.37
N GLN A 186 -8.78 11.29 3.55
CA GLN A 186 -9.70 10.18 3.33
C GLN A 186 -9.66 9.72 1.88
N GLN A 187 -9.77 10.65 0.92
CA GLN A 187 -9.74 10.36 -0.50
C GLN A 187 -8.42 9.69 -0.93
N ALA A 188 -7.29 10.16 -0.39
CA ALA A 188 -5.99 9.52 -0.65
C ALA A 188 -5.98 8.06 -0.19
N LYS A 189 -6.54 7.72 0.98
CA LYS A 189 -6.63 6.32 1.45
C LYS A 189 -7.60 5.47 0.64
N LEU A 190 -8.74 6.03 0.21
CA LEU A 190 -9.72 5.32 -0.61
C LEU A 190 -9.14 4.92 -1.98
N ASN A 191 -8.12 5.60 -2.47
CA ASN A 191 -7.45 5.22 -3.72
C ASN A 191 -6.91 3.79 -3.69
N ILE A 192 -6.70 3.18 -2.52
CA ILE A 192 -6.26 1.78 -2.43
C ILE A 192 -7.25 0.82 -3.10
N GLY A 193 -8.55 1.13 -3.11
CA GLY A 193 -9.60 0.33 -3.78
C GLY A 193 -10.14 0.98 -5.06
N ARG A 194 -10.02 2.31 -5.22
CA ARG A 194 -10.69 3.09 -6.27
C ARG A 194 -10.36 2.65 -7.70
N TYR A 195 -9.13 2.23 -7.94
CA TYR A 195 -8.63 1.86 -9.27
C TYR A 195 -8.51 0.34 -9.47
N GLN A 196 -9.24 -0.43 -8.64
CA GLN A 196 -9.35 -1.87 -8.79
C GLN A 196 -10.18 -2.27 -10.01
N GLN A 197 -9.89 -3.45 -10.54
CA GLN A 197 -10.54 -4.02 -11.71
C GLN A 197 -11.44 -5.19 -11.31
N LYS A 198 -12.19 -5.68 -12.29
CA LYS A 198 -12.99 -6.90 -12.14
C LYS A 198 -12.09 -8.05 -11.64
N ASN A 199 -12.54 -8.77 -10.65
CA ASN A 199 -11.84 -9.85 -9.94
C ASN A 199 -10.80 -9.40 -8.89
N ASP A 200 -10.59 -8.11 -8.68
CA ASP A 200 -9.84 -7.62 -7.52
C ASP A 200 -10.72 -7.67 -6.25
N TYR A 201 -10.09 -7.68 -5.09
CA TYR A 201 -10.76 -7.78 -3.78
C TYR A 201 -10.47 -6.56 -2.93
N PHE A 202 -11.50 -5.95 -2.38
CA PHE A 202 -11.37 -4.84 -1.44
C PHE A 202 -11.92 -5.21 -0.06
N LEU A 203 -11.01 -5.46 0.89
CA LEU A 203 -11.34 -5.74 2.28
C LEU A 203 -11.33 -4.43 3.08
N TYR A 204 -12.41 -4.16 3.79
CA TYR A 204 -12.52 -2.95 4.62
C TYR A 204 -13.25 -3.24 5.93
N SER A 205 -12.89 -2.49 6.99
CA SER A 205 -13.57 -2.65 8.29
C SER A 205 -14.99 -2.12 8.26
N GLU A 206 -15.94 -2.99 8.43
CA GLU A 206 -17.36 -2.63 8.59
C GLU A 206 -17.67 -2.10 9.99
N ASP A 207 -16.82 -2.40 10.98
CA ASP A 207 -16.96 -1.86 12.34
C ASP A 207 -16.57 -0.38 12.44
N ASN A 208 -16.02 0.21 11.37
CA ASN A 208 -15.69 1.64 11.28
C ASN A 208 -16.81 2.40 10.54
N SER A 209 -17.64 3.14 11.30
CA SER A 209 -18.80 3.88 10.77
C SER A 209 -18.44 4.91 9.68
N LEU A 210 -17.25 5.52 9.76
CA LEU A 210 -16.77 6.43 8.73
C LEU A 210 -16.54 5.68 7.41
N LEU A 211 -15.90 4.51 7.45
CA LEU A 211 -15.69 3.69 6.24
C LEU A 211 -17.00 3.23 5.62
N GLN A 212 -17.98 2.83 6.44
CA GLN A 212 -19.33 2.51 5.95
C GLN A 212 -19.93 3.70 5.18
N SER A 213 -19.86 4.91 5.76
CA SER A 213 -20.41 6.11 5.13
C SER A 213 -19.69 6.48 3.84
N LEU A 214 -18.36 6.39 3.80
CA LEU A 214 -17.56 6.73 2.63
C LEU A 214 -17.75 5.73 1.48
N LEU A 215 -17.92 4.45 1.79
CA LEU A 215 -18.05 3.38 0.79
C LEU A 215 -19.52 3.16 0.35
N ALA A 216 -20.52 3.59 1.12
CA ALA A 216 -21.92 3.47 0.74
C ALA A 216 -22.28 4.21 -0.54
N GLY A 217 -21.52 5.26 -0.90
CA GLY A 217 -21.71 6.04 -2.14
C GLY A 217 -20.76 5.65 -3.29
N GLU A 218 -19.76 4.82 -3.03
CA GLU A 218 -18.80 4.43 -4.06
C GLU A 218 -19.39 3.34 -4.96
N LYS A 219 -19.47 3.62 -6.25
CA LYS A 219 -19.82 2.60 -7.24
C LYS A 219 -18.63 1.67 -7.40
N SER A 220 -18.81 0.41 -7.04
CA SER A 220 -17.82 -0.64 -7.33
C SER A 220 -17.49 -0.62 -8.83
N GLY A 221 -16.23 -0.46 -9.16
CA GLY A 221 -15.70 -0.59 -10.54
C GLY A 221 -15.72 -2.04 -11.06
N GLY A 222 -16.50 -2.92 -10.42
CA GLY A 222 -16.59 -4.35 -10.73
C GLY A 222 -15.76 -5.25 -9.84
N HIS A 223 -14.96 -4.69 -8.92
CA HIS A 223 -14.22 -5.45 -7.90
C HIS A 223 -15.16 -6.00 -6.81
N ARG A 224 -14.67 -6.99 -6.08
CA ARG A 224 -15.44 -7.65 -5.00
C ARG A 224 -15.20 -6.94 -3.68
N LEU A 225 -16.24 -6.29 -3.16
CA LEU A 225 -16.24 -5.69 -1.82
C LEU A 225 -16.42 -6.79 -0.78
N LEU A 226 -15.47 -6.89 0.15
CA LEU A 226 -15.47 -7.85 1.25
C LEU A 226 -15.37 -7.09 2.59
N PRO A 227 -16.50 -6.68 3.18
CA PRO A 227 -16.49 -6.12 4.51
C PRO A 227 -15.94 -7.13 5.52
N TYR A 228 -15.22 -6.65 6.53
CA TYR A 228 -14.85 -7.51 7.65
C TYR A 228 -15.30 -6.92 8.98
N SER A 229 -15.77 -7.80 9.89
CA SER A 229 -16.32 -7.40 11.18
C SER A 229 -15.95 -8.38 12.28
N LEU A 230 -15.69 -7.86 13.49
CA LEU A 230 -15.51 -8.66 14.70
C LEU A 230 -16.83 -9.28 15.23
N THR A 231 -17.95 -8.96 14.61
CA THR A 231 -19.26 -9.54 14.95
C THR A 231 -19.68 -10.62 13.94
N ASP A 232 -20.61 -11.50 14.35
CA ASP A 232 -21.16 -12.55 13.47
C ASP A 232 -22.12 -11.94 12.44
N LYS A 233 -21.63 -11.75 11.21
CA LYS A 233 -22.41 -11.19 10.09
C LYS A 233 -22.27 -12.10 8.86
N PRO A 234 -23.15 -13.09 8.71
CA PRO A 234 -23.00 -14.15 7.70
C PRO A 234 -23.35 -13.75 6.26
N GLU A 235 -23.78 -12.50 5.98
CA GLU A 235 -24.32 -12.15 4.66
C GLU A 235 -23.26 -12.06 3.56
N ASN A 236 -22.08 -11.52 3.86
CA ASN A 236 -20.95 -11.43 2.93
C ASN A 236 -19.70 -11.00 3.69
N GLY A 237 -18.50 -11.35 3.17
CA GLY A 237 -17.23 -10.86 3.66
C GLY A 237 -16.62 -11.73 4.77
N VAL A 238 -15.85 -11.11 5.66
CA VAL A 238 -15.07 -11.78 6.70
C VAL A 238 -15.68 -11.48 8.07
N PHE A 239 -15.97 -12.49 8.85
CA PHE A 239 -16.60 -12.30 10.14
C PHE A 239 -16.07 -13.26 11.19
N ARG A 240 -16.21 -12.86 12.45
CA ARG A 240 -15.85 -13.66 13.62
C ARG A 240 -17.09 -14.34 14.20
N ARG A 241 -16.96 -15.63 14.49
CA ARG A 241 -17.89 -16.37 15.35
C ARG A 241 -17.08 -17.00 16.48
N GLU A 242 -17.30 -16.56 17.72
CA GLU A 242 -16.47 -16.93 18.86
C GLU A 242 -14.99 -16.55 18.62
N ARG A 243 -14.10 -17.52 18.53
CA ARG A 243 -12.67 -17.33 18.25
C ARG A 243 -12.25 -17.88 16.88
N LYS A 244 -13.21 -18.09 15.99
CA LYS A 244 -12.98 -18.55 14.63
C LYS A 244 -13.33 -17.46 13.63
N VAL A 245 -12.64 -17.47 12.52
CA VAL A 245 -12.84 -16.52 11.42
C VAL A 245 -13.35 -17.24 10.18
N PHE A 246 -14.38 -16.69 9.61
CA PHE A 246 -15.05 -17.21 8.43
C PHE A 246 -14.98 -16.21 7.29
N LEU A 247 -14.87 -16.70 6.08
CA LEU A 247 -15.04 -15.95 4.85
C LEU A 247 -16.29 -16.45 4.12
N HIS A 248 -17.22 -15.54 3.84
CA HIS A 248 -18.39 -15.79 3.01
C HIS A 248 -18.22 -15.13 1.65
N THR A 249 -18.29 -15.91 0.62
CA THR A 249 -18.26 -15.49 -0.80
C THR A 249 -19.36 -16.22 -1.58
N ASP A 250 -19.45 -15.98 -2.87
CA ASP A 250 -20.37 -16.69 -3.77
C ASP A 250 -20.22 -18.22 -3.69
N SER A 251 -19.05 -18.72 -3.24
CA SER A 251 -18.77 -20.16 -3.07
C SER A 251 -19.29 -20.72 -1.72
N GLY A 252 -19.92 -19.88 -0.89
CA GLY A 252 -20.41 -20.22 0.45
C GLY A 252 -19.46 -19.78 1.57
N ILE A 253 -19.77 -20.26 2.78
CA ILE A 253 -19.03 -19.92 4.01
C ILE A 253 -17.89 -20.93 4.23
N ARG A 254 -16.70 -20.41 4.52
CA ARG A 254 -15.50 -21.19 4.86
C ARG A 254 -14.90 -20.70 6.16
N GLU A 255 -14.55 -21.61 7.07
CA GLU A 255 -13.65 -21.30 8.18
C GLU A 255 -12.23 -21.11 7.60
N ILE A 256 -11.58 -19.98 7.87
CA ILE A 256 -10.24 -19.65 7.34
C ILE A 256 -9.19 -19.48 8.42
N MET A 257 -9.61 -19.33 9.70
CA MET A 257 -8.70 -19.24 10.83
C MET A 257 -9.38 -19.75 12.10
N ASP A 258 -8.70 -20.60 12.85
CA ASP A 258 -9.09 -21.05 14.21
C ASP A 258 -8.13 -20.43 15.24
N ALA A 259 -8.64 -19.50 16.04
CA ALA A 259 -7.90 -18.85 17.11
C ALA A 259 -8.38 -19.28 18.51
N THR A 260 -8.97 -20.47 18.66
CA THR A 260 -9.44 -20.98 19.96
C THR A 260 -8.29 -21.14 20.96
N ALA A 261 -7.10 -21.49 20.50
CA ALA A 261 -5.87 -21.53 21.31
C ALA A 261 -5.29 -20.13 21.63
N GLY A 262 -5.92 -19.05 21.15
CA GLY A 262 -5.39 -17.68 21.20
C GLY A 262 -4.58 -17.30 19.97
N ILE A 263 -4.15 -16.06 19.91
CA ILE A 263 -3.15 -15.55 18.97
C ILE A 263 -1.98 -14.96 19.76
N PRO A 264 -0.73 -15.07 19.30
CA PRO A 264 0.44 -14.61 20.04
C PRO A 264 0.48 -13.11 20.33
N ILE A 265 -0.16 -12.29 19.48
CA ILE A 265 -0.27 -10.84 19.63
C ILE A 265 -1.58 -10.49 20.35
N PRO A 266 -1.56 -10.00 21.61
CA PRO A 266 -2.78 -9.79 22.38
C PRO A 266 -3.60 -8.57 21.91
N GLY A 267 -4.90 -8.57 22.27
CA GLY A 267 -5.82 -7.45 22.06
C GLY A 267 -6.78 -7.63 20.88
N GLU A 268 -7.99 -7.10 21.01
CA GLU A 268 -9.05 -7.19 19.98
C GLU A 268 -8.65 -6.53 18.65
N HIS A 269 -7.89 -5.43 18.70
CA HIS A 269 -7.37 -4.80 17.50
C HIS A 269 -6.38 -5.70 16.74
N ASN A 270 -5.57 -6.48 17.46
CA ASN A 270 -4.68 -7.47 16.85
C ASN A 270 -5.44 -8.69 16.35
N PHE A 271 -6.53 -9.08 17.00
CA PHE A 271 -7.42 -10.08 16.45
C PHE A 271 -8.04 -9.61 15.13
N SER A 272 -8.49 -8.35 15.04
CA SER A 272 -8.97 -7.75 13.79
C SER A 272 -7.91 -7.74 12.69
N ASN A 273 -6.66 -7.36 13.03
CA ASN A 273 -5.53 -7.42 12.10
C ASN A 273 -5.26 -8.85 11.62
N ALA A 274 -5.30 -9.83 12.52
CA ALA A 274 -5.10 -11.24 12.18
C ALA A 274 -6.23 -11.81 11.31
N MET A 275 -7.47 -11.41 11.59
CA MET A 275 -8.64 -11.81 10.81
C MET A 275 -8.54 -11.35 9.36
N VAL A 276 -8.23 -10.08 9.11
CA VAL A 276 -8.11 -9.57 7.74
C VAL A 276 -6.84 -10.09 7.05
N ALA A 277 -5.75 -10.32 7.79
CA ALA A 277 -4.54 -10.96 7.27
C ALA A 277 -4.81 -12.40 6.82
N ALA A 278 -5.56 -13.18 7.62
CA ALA A 278 -5.97 -14.53 7.26
C ALA A 278 -6.80 -14.54 5.98
N ALA A 279 -7.77 -13.63 5.86
CA ALA A 279 -8.59 -13.50 4.66
C ALA A 279 -7.75 -13.15 3.41
N ALA A 280 -6.82 -12.21 3.52
CA ALA A 280 -5.94 -11.84 2.42
C ALA A 280 -5.04 -13.03 2.00
N CYS A 281 -4.48 -13.77 2.96
CA CYS A 281 -3.68 -14.95 2.68
C CYS A 281 -4.49 -16.06 2.02
N TYR A 282 -5.74 -16.28 2.46
CA TYR A 282 -6.66 -17.26 1.84
C TYR A 282 -6.97 -16.88 0.39
N LEU A 283 -7.29 -15.61 0.13
CA LEU A 283 -7.51 -15.09 -1.23
C LEU A 283 -6.25 -15.18 -2.10
N ALA A 284 -5.06 -15.09 -1.50
CA ALA A 284 -3.77 -15.27 -2.18
C ALA A 284 -3.39 -16.74 -2.42
N GLY A 285 -4.21 -17.70 -1.95
CA GLY A 285 -4.06 -19.13 -2.20
C GLY A 285 -3.45 -19.95 -1.05
N ALA A 286 -3.30 -19.37 0.15
CA ALA A 286 -2.89 -20.14 1.32
C ALA A 286 -4.05 -21.02 1.85
N SER A 287 -3.73 -22.22 2.31
CA SER A 287 -4.71 -23.10 2.96
C SER A 287 -5.00 -22.66 4.41
N GLU A 288 -6.14 -23.09 4.93
CA GLU A 288 -6.53 -22.86 6.32
C GLU A 288 -5.45 -23.35 7.31
N GLU A 289 -4.86 -24.52 7.04
CA GLU A 289 -3.79 -25.07 7.87
C GLU A 289 -2.51 -24.21 7.84
N GLN A 290 -2.15 -23.68 6.66
CA GLN A 290 -1.00 -22.78 6.50
C GLN A 290 -1.23 -21.46 7.24
N ILE A 291 -2.43 -20.90 7.14
CA ILE A 291 -2.84 -19.68 7.83
C ILE A 291 -2.74 -19.87 9.35
N ASN A 292 -3.34 -20.94 9.88
CA ASN A 292 -3.32 -21.22 11.32
C ASN A 292 -1.90 -21.39 11.85
N ARG A 293 -1.03 -22.12 11.15
CA ARG A 293 0.39 -22.26 11.54
C ARG A 293 1.11 -20.92 11.51
N GLY A 294 0.90 -20.12 10.46
CA GLY A 294 1.53 -18.81 10.33
C GLY A 294 1.09 -17.84 11.41
N VAL A 295 -0.21 -17.76 11.72
CA VAL A 295 -0.72 -16.92 12.81
C VAL A 295 -0.13 -17.33 14.15
N GLN A 296 -0.07 -18.63 14.47
CA GLN A 296 0.45 -19.15 15.74
C GLN A 296 1.97 -18.94 15.90
N SER A 297 2.72 -18.88 14.80
CA SER A 297 4.18 -18.67 14.84
C SER A 297 4.61 -17.20 14.77
N PHE A 298 3.69 -16.27 14.54
CA PHE A 298 3.99 -14.83 14.44
C PHE A 298 4.27 -14.22 15.83
N LYS A 299 5.40 -13.56 15.99
CA LYS A 299 5.82 -12.99 17.29
C LYS A 299 5.67 -11.46 17.40
N GLY A 300 5.23 -10.79 16.32
CA GLY A 300 5.12 -9.34 16.24
C GLY A 300 6.30 -8.67 15.57
#